data_bf689bee40ef3ba6f98ed269f5d59191
#
_entry.id   bf689bee40ef3ba6f98ed269f5d59191
#
_cell.length_a   1.000
_cell.length_b   1.000
_cell.length_c   1.000
_cell.angle_alpha   90.00
_cell.angle_beta   90.00
_cell.angle_gamma   90.00
#
_symmetry.space_group_name_H-M   'P 1'
#
loop_
_entity.id
_entity.type
_entity.pdbx_description
1 polymer ?
#
loop_
_entity_poly.entity_id
_entity_poly.type
_entity_poly.pdbx_seq_one_letter_code
_entity_poly.pdbx_strand_id
1 'polypeptide(L)' 'ETPGPQGQLERRQNIERVQLAIAQLPERQQVALSLCALEGYTNKMAAEILDISVEAIESLLSRGRRQLRQILIEQAGDLT' A
#
# COMPACT_ATOMS: atom_id res chain seq x y z
N GLU A 1 -23.25 9.73 -7.86
CA GLU A 1 -23.63 8.55 -8.63
C GLU A 1 -23.21 7.27 -7.96
N THR A 2 -24.12 6.32 -7.92
CA THR A 2 -23.81 5.01 -7.38
C THR A 2 -22.97 4.26 -8.42
N PRO A 3 -21.74 3.80 -8.10
CA PRO A 3 -20.97 3.04 -9.07
C PRO A 3 -21.68 1.74 -9.40
N GLY A 4 -21.80 1.45 -10.68
CA GLY A 4 -22.39 0.21 -11.14
C GLY A 4 -21.50 -0.99 -10.82
N PRO A 5 -21.95 -2.22 -11.15
CA PRO A 5 -21.18 -3.43 -10.89
C PRO A 5 -19.76 -3.38 -11.47
N GLN A 6 -19.59 -2.72 -12.62
CA GLN A 6 -18.28 -2.58 -13.24
C GLN A 6 -17.33 -1.74 -12.37
N GLY A 7 -17.84 -0.67 -11.78
CA GLY A 7 -17.04 0.17 -10.89
C GLY A 7 -16.55 -0.58 -9.68
N GLN A 8 -17.41 -1.43 -9.10
CA GLN A 8 -17.05 -2.24 -7.95
C GLN A 8 -15.98 -3.28 -8.32
N LEU A 9 -16.12 -3.88 -9.49
CA LEU A 9 -15.15 -4.86 -9.96
C LEU A 9 -13.78 -4.23 -10.19
N GLU A 10 -13.76 -3.04 -10.81
CA GLU A 10 -12.52 -2.31 -11.05
C GLU A 10 -11.81 -1.94 -9.75
N ARG A 11 -12.57 -1.48 -8.74
CA ARG A 11 -12.01 -1.16 -7.42
C ARG A 11 -11.42 -2.39 -6.77
N ARG A 12 -12.10 -3.52 -6.85
CA ARG A 12 -11.62 -4.77 -6.26
C ARG A 12 -10.34 -5.22 -6.93
N GLN A 13 -10.27 -5.14 -8.26
CA GLN A 13 -9.07 -5.50 -9.01
C GLN A 13 -7.90 -4.58 -8.66
N ASN A 14 -8.16 -3.28 -8.49
CA ASN A 14 -7.13 -2.33 -8.11
C ASN A 14 -6.60 -2.60 -6.71
N ILE A 15 -7.48 -2.92 -5.77
CA ILE A 15 -7.09 -3.25 -4.40
C ILE A 15 -6.23 -4.52 -4.40
N GLU A 16 -6.64 -5.55 -5.12
CA GLU A 16 -5.89 -6.79 -5.22
C GLU A 16 -4.51 -6.55 -5.83
N ARG A 17 -4.44 -5.72 -6.87
CA ARG A 17 -3.18 -5.38 -7.53
C ARG A 17 -2.23 -4.67 -6.56
N VAL A 18 -2.76 -3.72 -5.79
CA VAL A 18 -1.97 -3.00 -4.79
C VAL A 18 -1.50 -3.96 -3.69
N GLN A 19 -2.37 -4.85 -3.23
CA GLN A 19 -2.01 -5.81 -2.19
C GLN A 19 -0.90 -6.76 -2.66
N LEU A 20 -0.99 -7.22 -3.90
CA LEU A 20 0.05 -8.08 -4.49
C LEU A 20 1.36 -7.33 -4.63
N ALA A 21 1.31 -6.06 -5.00
CA ALA A 21 2.50 -5.23 -5.11
C ALA A 21 3.14 -5.01 -3.74
N ILE A 22 2.32 -4.73 -2.72
CA ILE A 22 2.82 -4.56 -1.35
C ILE A 22 3.50 -5.84 -0.86
N ALA A 23 2.97 -7.00 -1.24
CA ALA A 23 3.54 -8.28 -0.84
C ALA A 23 4.96 -8.51 -1.36
N GLN A 24 5.39 -7.74 -2.39
CA GLN A 24 6.74 -7.83 -2.93
C GLN A 24 7.75 -6.94 -2.18
N LEU A 25 7.28 -6.11 -1.26
CA LEU A 25 8.13 -5.19 -0.53
C LEU A 25 8.81 -5.89 0.66
N PRO A 26 9.92 -5.32 1.18
CA PRO A 26 10.47 -5.80 2.45
C PRO A 26 9.42 -5.82 3.55
N GLU A 27 9.51 -6.79 4.44
CA GLU A 27 8.47 -7.05 5.44
C GLU A 27 8.05 -5.82 6.23
N ARG A 28 8.99 -5.02 6.72
CA ARG A 28 8.67 -3.84 7.52
C ARG A 28 7.90 -2.81 6.72
N GLN A 29 8.25 -2.64 5.44
CA GLN A 29 7.53 -1.74 4.55
C GLN A 29 6.12 -2.26 4.27
N GLN A 30 5.98 -3.56 4.09
CA GLN A 30 4.66 -4.18 3.92
C GLN A 30 3.75 -3.86 5.10
N VAL A 31 4.23 -4.09 6.30
CA VAL A 31 3.44 -3.88 7.51
C VAL A 31 3.05 -2.42 7.66
N ALA A 32 4.01 -1.51 7.49
CA ALA A 32 3.74 -0.07 7.60
C ALA A 32 2.71 0.39 6.59
N LEU A 33 2.85 -0.02 5.33
CA LEU A 33 1.90 0.35 4.28
C LEU A 33 0.53 -0.27 4.52
N SER A 34 0.48 -1.53 4.95
CA SER A 34 -0.79 -2.19 5.23
C SER A 34 -1.55 -1.48 6.34
N LEU A 35 -0.86 -1.12 7.42
CA LEU A 35 -1.51 -0.41 8.52
C LEU A 35 -2.02 0.96 8.11
N CYS A 36 -1.21 1.73 7.41
CA CYS A 36 -1.56 3.12 7.09
C CYS A 36 -2.44 3.25 5.85
N ALA A 37 -2.13 2.50 4.79
CA ALA A 37 -2.82 2.64 3.51
C ALA A 37 -4.07 1.77 3.41
N LEU A 38 -4.03 0.55 3.92
CA LEU A 38 -5.15 -0.38 3.79
C LEU A 38 -6.09 -0.35 4.99
N GLU A 39 -5.55 -0.23 6.20
CA GLU A 39 -6.36 -0.25 7.42
C GLU A 39 -6.67 1.14 7.97
N GLY A 40 -6.01 2.18 7.44
CA GLY A 40 -6.34 3.56 7.79
C GLY A 40 -5.77 4.07 9.10
N TYR A 41 -4.78 3.41 9.67
CA TYR A 41 -4.13 3.90 10.88
C TYR A 41 -3.29 5.13 10.58
N THR A 42 -3.21 6.04 11.56
CA THR A 42 -2.30 7.18 11.46
C THR A 42 -0.85 6.71 11.64
N ASN A 43 0.09 7.55 11.23
CA ASN A 43 1.51 7.24 11.43
C ASN A 43 1.82 7.01 12.91
N LYS A 44 1.24 7.83 13.78
CA LYS A 44 1.43 7.71 15.22
C LYS A 44 0.92 6.35 15.74
N MET A 45 -0.27 5.95 15.30
CA MET A 45 -0.85 4.68 15.71
C MET A 45 -0.04 3.50 15.19
N ALA A 46 0.40 3.57 13.94
CA ALA A 46 1.23 2.52 13.35
C ALA A 46 2.57 2.40 14.10
N ALA A 47 3.16 3.54 14.47
CA ALA A 47 4.40 3.56 15.24
C ALA A 47 4.23 2.87 16.60
N GLU A 48 3.10 3.13 17.26
CA GLU A 48 2.80 2.48 18.53
C GLU A 48 2.60 0.97 18.38
N ILE A 49 1.87 0.56 17.33
CA ILE A 49 1.63 -0.86 17.07
C ILE A 49 2.94 -1.61 16.83
N LEU A 50 3.85 -1.00 16.08
CA LEU A 50 5.11 -1.62 15.71
C LEU A 50 6.23 -1.37 16.74
N ASP A 51 5.96 -0.55 17.74
CA ASP A 51 6.94 -0.17 18.78
C ASP A 51 8.20 0.45 18.17
N ILE A 52 8.00 1.39 17.27
CA ILE A 52 9.07 2.16 16.63
C ILE A 52 8.69 3.64 16.65
N SER A 53 9.64 4.51 16.27
CA SER A 53 9.39 5.95 16.27
C SER A 53 8.51 6.35 15.08
N VAL A 54 7.87 7.51 15.17
CA VAL A 54 7.09 8.08 14.07
C VAL A 54 8.01 8.34 12.88
N GLU A 55 9.24 8.81 13.12
CA GLU A 55 10.22 9.05 12.07
C GLU A 55 10.54 7.75 11.32
N ALA A 56 10.64 6.63 12.03
CA ALA A 56 10.88 5.33 11.43
C ALA A 56 9.70 4.92 10.54
N ILE A 57 8.47 5.15 11.00
CA ILE A 57 7.27 4.88 10.20
C ILE A 57 7.27 5.73 8.93
N GLU A 58 7.56 7.02 9.05
CA GLU A 58 7.61 7.92 7.90
C GLU A 58 8.64 7.46 6.87
N SER A 59 9.79 7.00 7.35
CA SER A 59 10.85 6.47 6.49
C SER A 59 10.39 5.21 5.76
N LEU A 60 9.78 4.28 6.49
CA LEU A 60 9.26 3.04 5.91
C LEU A 60 8.18 3.31 4.86
N LEU A 61 7.27 4.24 5.17
CA LEU A 61 6.20 4.60 4.23
C LEU A 61 6.75 5.27 2.99
N SER A 62 7.71 6.17 3.15
CA SER A 62 8.34 6.87 2.02
C SER A 62 9.02 5.88 1.07
N ARG A 63 9.83 4.99 1.61
CA ARG A 63 10.52 3.97 0.83
C ARG A 63 9.55 2.98 0.21
N GLY A 64 8.57 2.55 0.99
CA GLY A 64 7.57 1.61 0.53
C GLY A 64 6.73 2.16 -0.61
N ARG A 65 6.30 3.41 -0.48
CA ARG A 65 5.51 4.06 -1.53
C ARG A 65 6.32 4.21 -2.82
N ARG A 66 7.60 4.53 -2.71
CA ARG A 66 8.47 4.65 -3.89
C ARG A 66 8.59 3.30 -4.60
N GLN A 67 8.86 2.24 -3.87
CA GLN A 67 8.97 0.90 -4.45
C GLN A 67 7.63 0.41 -4.99
N LEU A 68 6.56 0.67 -4.25
CA LEU A 68 5.22 0.30 -4.68
C LEU A 68 4.87 0.95 -6.02
N ARG A 69 5.16 2.25 -6.14
CA ARG A 69 4.91 2.97 -7.38
C ARG A 69 5.70 2.34 -8.54
N GLN A 70 6.94 1.99 -8.29
CA GLN A 70 7.79 1.36 -9.31
C GLN A 70 7.22 0.02 -9.75
N ILE A 71 6.78 -0.81 -8.82
CA ILE A 71 6.18 -2.11 -9.12
C ILE A 71 4.89 -1.93 -9.93
N LEU A 72 4.04 -0.99 -9.54
CA LEU A 72 2.78 -0.75 -10.24
C LEU A 72 3.01 -0.23 -11.65
N ILE A 73 4.04 0.61 -11.85
CA ILE A 73 4.40 1.09 -13.18
C ILE A 73 4.86 -0.06 -14.06
N GLU A 74 5.70 -0.95 -13.53
CA GLU A 74 6.18 -2.11 -14.25
C GLU A 74 5.05 -3.07 -14.62
N GLN A 75 4.11 -3.29 -13.71
CA GLN A 75 2.94 -4.12 -13.97
C GLN A 75 2.05 -3.51 -15.06
N ALA A 76 1.87 -2.19 -15.02
CA ALA A 76 1.09 -1.48 -16.04
C ALA A 76 1.76 -1.61 -17.41
N GLY A 77 3.09 -1.56 -17.46
CA GLY A 77 3.84 -1.76 -18.69
C GLY A 77 3.64 -3.14 -19.27
N ASP A 78 3.57 -4.15 -18.43
CA ASP A 78 3.38 -5.54 -18.85
C ASP A 78 2.00 -5.78 -19.46
N LEU A 79 1.04 -4.91 -19.17
CA LEU A 79 -0.32 -5.05 -19.70
C LEU A 79 -0.49 -4.45 -21.09
N THR A 80 0.49 -3.74 -21.56
CA THR A 80 0.47 -3.20 -22.92
C THR A 80 1.34 -4.04 -23.85
#